data_8f411002c3e0f5d89882d67a0889c7ca
#
_entry.id   8f411002c3e0f5d89882d67a0889c7ca
#
_cell.length_a   1.000
_cell.length_b   1.000
_cell.length_c   1.000
_cell.angle_alpha   90.00
_cell.angle_beta   90.00
_cell.angle_gamma   90.00
#
_symmetry.space_group_name_H-M   'P 1'
#
loop_
_entity.id
_entity.type
_entity.pdbx_description
1 polymer ?
#
loop_
_entity_poly.entity_id
_entity_poly.type
_entity_poly.pdbx_seq_one_letter_code
_entity_poly.pdbx_strand_id
1 'polypeptide(L)'
;MKPIEFKEQNTVYGKDQKEYQPLPALRSESGEVLSCWKLSWKELLRLIFTRKIWVATMTFNQPLQPQYVTTDKYDIIPKDNA
;
A
#
# COMPACT_ATOMS: atom_id res chain seq x y z
N MET A 1 0.65 11.64 1.55
CA MET A 1 0.03 10.34 1.20
C MET A 1 -0.22 9.58 2.49
N LYS A 2 -1.44 9.10 2.68
CA LYS A 2 -1.83 8.39 3.91
C LYS A 2 -2.37 7.00 3.58
N PRO A 3 -2.01 5.98 4.38
CA PRO A 3 -2.67 4.69 4.26
C PRO A 3 -4.12 4.80 4.73
N ILE A 4 -5.05 4.17 4.01
CA ILE A 4 -6.46 4.21 4.35
C ILE A 4 -7.04 2.80 4.41
N GLU A 5 -8.16 2.67 5.12
CA GLU A 5 -8.92 1.43 5.17
C GLU A 5 -9.57 1.16 3.82
N PHE A 6 -9.74 -0.11 3.49
CA PHE A 6 -10.41 -0.53 2.27
C PHE A 6 -11.21 -1.81 2.53
N LYS A 7 -12.15 -2.09 1.64
CA LYS A 7 -13.14 -3.15 1.82
C LYS A 7 -12.52 -4.53 2.09
N GLU A 8 -11.46 -4.87 1.36
CA GLU A 8 -10.86 -6.20 1.39
C GLU A 8 -9.80 -6.38 2.48
N GLN A 9 -9.50 -5.34 3.26
CA GLN A 9 -8.47 -5.45 4.29
C GLN A 9 -8.80 -6.53 5.32
N ASN A 10 -7.78 -7.19 5.82
CA ASN A 10 -7.94 -8.23 6.85
C ASN A 10 -6.97 -8.08 8.03
N THR A 11 -6.14 -7.06 8.01
CA THR A 11 -5.18 -6.84 9.09
C THR A 11 -4.80 -5.37 9.19
N VAL A 12 -4.20 -4.98 10.32
CA VAL A 12 -3.65 -3.65 10.52
C VAL A 12 -2.27 -3.81 11.15
N TYR A 13 -1.23 -3.43 10.41
CA TYR A 13 0.13 -3.48 10.91
C TYR A 13 0.45 -2.24 11.76
N GLY A 14 1.22 -2.43 12.82
CA GLY A 14 1.66 -1.34 13.67
C GLY A 14 0.58 -0.75 14.57
N LYS A 15 -0.54 -1.44 14.73
CA LYS A 15 -1.67 -0.95 15.51
C LYS A 15 -1.29 -0.60 16.96
N ASP A 16 -0.46 -1.43 17.57
CA ASP A 16 -0.08 -1.28 18.98
C ASP A 16 1.28 -0.60 19.15
N GLN A 17 1.90 -0.16 18.06
CA GLN A 17 3.20 0.51 18.09
C GLN A 17 3.01 2.00 17.93
N LYS A 18 3.27 2.75 19.00
CA LYS A 18 3.09 4.20 19.00
C LYS A 18 4.03 4.92 18.02
N GLU A 19 5.15 4.29 17.67
CA GLU A 19 6.16 4.87 16.81
C GLU A 19 5.80 4.82 15.33
N TYR A 20 4.83 4.00 14.97
CA TYR A 20 4.46 3.79 13.57
C TYR A 20 3.01 4.11 13.34
N GLN A 21 2.73 4.67 12.17
CA GLN A 21 1.35 4.88 11.74
C GLN A 21 0.73 3.51 11.42
N PRO A 22 -0.47 3.21 11.95
CA PRO A 22 -1.13 1.94 11.61
C PRO A 22 -1.34 1.80 10.11
N LEU A 23 -1.10 0.60 9.59
CA LEU A 23 -1.23 0.31 8.17
C LEU A 23 -2.33 -0.74 7.95
N PRO A 24 -3.55 -0.32 7.56
CA PRO A 24 -4.57 -1.28 7.12
C PRO A 24 -4.11 -2.00 5.86
N ALA A 25 -4.29 -3.31 5.81
CA ALA A 25 -3.76 -4.09 4.70
C ALA A 25 -4.56 -5.37 4.48
N LEU A 26 -4.45 -5.90 3.27
CA LEU A 26 -4.88 -7.25 2.93
C LEU A 26 -3.64 -8.14 2.84
N ARG A 27 -3.59 -9.14 3.70
CA ARG A 27 -2.53 -10.14 3.67
C ARG A 27 -3.06 -11.39 2.99
N SER A 28 -2.47 -11.74 1.85
CA SER A 28 -2.87 -12.92 1.10
C SER A 28 -2.14 -14.17 1.60
N GLU A 29 -2.67 -15.35 1.25
CA GLU A 29 -2.04 -16.61 1.61
C GLU A 29 -0.71 -16.81 0.90
N SER A 30 -0.54 -16.19 -0.27
CA SER A 30 0.72 -16.28 -1.02
C SER A 30 1.81 -15.36 -0.47
N GLY A 31 1.50 -14.58 0.58
CA GLY A 31 2.48 -13.70 1.21
C GLY A 31 2.51 -12.28 0.69
N GLU A 32 1.59 -11.90 -0.18
CA GLU A 32 1.47 -10.52 -0.62
C GLU A 32 0.79 -9.68 0.44
N VAL A 33 1.22 -8.43 0.56
CA VAL A 33 0.59 -7.46 1.45
C VAL A 33 0.15 -6.27 0.61
N LEU A 34 -1.16 -6.04 0.55
CA LEU A 34 -1.75 -4.96 -0.23
C LEU A 34 -2.23 -3.87 0.71
N SER A 35 -1.86 -2.63 0.43
CA SER A 35 -2.32 -1.47 1.18
C SER A 35 -2.84 -0.42 0.22
N CYS A 36 -3.73 0.42 0.72
CA CYS A 36 -4.33 1.48 -0.09
C CYS A 36 -3.92 2.84 0.47
N TRP A 37 -3.47 3.74 -0.39
CA TRP A 37 -2.95 5.04 0.00
C TRP A 37 -3.72 6.14 -0.71
N LYS A 38 -4.13 7.13 0.06
CA LYS A 38 -4.86 8.29 -0.46
C LYS A 38 -3.90 9.46 -0.62
N LEU A 39 -3.95 10.11 -1.78
CA LEU A 39 -3.14 11.28 -2.07
C LEU A 39 -3.87 12.56 -1.65
N SER A 40 -3.10 13.54 -1.17
CA SER A 40 -3.61 14.90 -1.00
C SER A 40 -3.76 15.56 -2.37
N TRP A 41 -4.48 16.69 -2.43
CA TRP A 41 -4.63 17.43 -3.69
C TRP A 41 -3.28 17.89 -4.24
N LYS A 42 -2.38 18.29 -3.36
CA LYS A 42 -1.03 18.71 -3.74
C LYS A 42 -0.24 17.56 -4.35
N GLU A 43 -0.33 16.40 -3.72
CA GLU A 43 0.32 15.19 -4.25
C GLU A 43 -0.28 14.74 -5.57
N LEU A 44 -1.60 14.85 -5.71
CA LEU A 44 -2.27 14.51 -6.96
C LEU A 44 -1.81 15.39 -8.12
N LEU A 45 -1.71 16.69 -7.88
CA LEU A 45 -1.22 17.62 -8.91
C LEU A 45 0.22 17.30 -9.31
N ARG A 46 1.06 17.00 -8.32
CA ARG A 46 2.43 16.62 -8.59
C ARG A 46 2.50 15.34 -9.41
N LEU A 47 1.66 14.36 -9.08
CA LEU A 47 1.59 13.09 -9.81
C LEU A 47 1.18 13.31 -11.26
N ILE A 48 0.18 14.17 -11.51
CA ILE A 48 -0.29 14.47 -12.85
C ILE A 48 0.84 15.07 -13.70
N PHE A 49 1.61 15.99 -13.14
CA PHE A 49 2.69 16.66 -13.89
C PHE A 49 3.91 15.78 -14.07
N THR A 50 4.30 15.03 -13.05
CA THR A 50 5.53 14.23 -13.11
C THR A 50 5.31 12.81 -13.59
N ARG A 51 4.12 12.24 -13.34
CA ARG A 51 3.77 10.84 -13.65
C ARG A 51 4.75 9.86 -12.98
N LYS A 52 5.21 10.18 -11.77
CA LYS A 52 6.20 9.39 -11.05
C LYS A 52 5.75 9.17 -9.62
N ILE A 53 5.99 7.97 -9.11
CA ILE A 53 5.82 7.63 -7.70
C ILE A 53 7.18 7.17 -7.18
N TRP A 54 7.55 7.66 -6.00
CA TRP A 54 8.78 7.28 -5.34
C TRP A 54 8.44 6.35 -4.19
N VAL A 55 9.08 5.20 -4.13
CA VAL A 55 8.83 4.19 -3.09
C VAL A 55 10.14 3.95 -2.34
N ALA A 56 10.10 4.14 -1.02
CA ALA A 56 11.22 3.83 -0.14
C ALA A 56 10.79 2.71 0.80
N THR A 57 11.61 1.68 0.89
CA THR A 57 11.31 0.53 1.73
C THR A 57 12.47 0.31 2.72
N MET A 58 12.09 0.20 4.00
CA MET A 58 13.06 -0.13 5.05
C MET A 58 13.23 -1.64 5.09
N THR A 59 14.39 -2.13 4.67
CA THR A 59 14.66 -3.57 4.59
C THR A 59 15.46 -4.11 5.78
N PHE A 60 15.98 -3.21 6.64
CA PHE A 60 16.84 -3.59 7.77
C PHE A 60 18.03 -4.44 7.31
N ASN A 61 18.58 -4.10 6.14
CA ASN A 61 19.73 -4.79 5.53
C ASN A 61 19.43 -6.24 5.11
N GLN A 62 18.14 -6.58 5.00
CA GLN A 62 17.73 -7.86 4.43
C GLN A 62 17.51 -7.69 2.93
N PRO A 63 17.48 -8.77 2.15
CA PRO A 63 17.19 -8.66 0.72
C PRO A 63 15.86 -7.95 0.46
N LEU A 64 15.84 -7.10 -0.56
CA LEU A 64 14.62 -6.39 -0.93
C LEU A 64 13.61 -7.38 -1.51
N GLN A 65 12.39 -7.33 -0.96
CA GLN A 65 11.29 -8.15 -1.44
C GLN A 65 10.69 -7.56 -2.71
N PRO A 66 10.22 -8.40 -3.64
CA PRO A 66 9.55 -7.90 -4.84
C PRO A 66 8.36 -7.03 -4.49
N GLN A 67 8.17 -5.95 -5.26
CA GLN A 67 7.08 -5.02 -5.05
C GLN A 67 6.32 -4.81 -6.34
N TYR A 68 5.03 -4.59 -6.24
CA TYR A 68 4.16 -4.28 -7.36
C TYR A 68 3.32 -3.05 -7.00
N VAL A 69 3.44 -2.00 -7.79
CA VAL A 69 2.73 -0.73 -7.56
C VAL A 69 1.72 -0.53 -8.67
N THR A 70 0.47 -0.27 -8.33
CA THR A 70 -0.60 -0.13 -9.31
C THR A 70 -1.61 0.91 -8.84
N THR A 71 -2.36 1.46 -9.78
CA THR A 71 -3.49 2.35 -9.48
C THR A 71 -4.82 1.61 -9.48
N ASP A 72 -4.83 0.33 -9.86
CA ASP A 72 -6.04 -0.48 -9.93
C ASP A 72 -5.90 -1.72 -9.04
N LYS A 73 -6.71 -1.80 -7.99
CA LYS A 73 -6.64 -2.94 -7.05
C LYS A 73 -6.92 -4.27 -7.72
N TYR A 74 -7.66 -4.29 -8.82
CA TYR A 74 -7.98 -5.53 -9.53
C TYR A 74 -6.83 -6.09 -10.35
N ASP A 75 -5.71 -5.36 -10.44
CA ASP A 75 -4.46 -5.94 -10.93
C ASP A 75 -3.91 -6.98 -9.96
N ILE A 76 -4.31 -6.90 -8.69
CA ILE A 76 -3.84 -7.77 -7.62
C ILE A 76 -4.97 -8.62 -7.07
N ILE A 77 -6.15 -8.01 -6.82
CA ILE A 77 -7.33 -8.71 -6.30
C ILE A 77 -8.18 -9.20 -7.48
N PRO A 78 -8.45 -10.51 -7.61
CA PRO A 78 -9.33 -11.00 -8.67
C PRO A 78 -10.73 -10.42 -8.55
N LYS A 79 -11.29 -9.95 -9.67
CA LYS A 79 -12.64 -9.40 -9.71
C LYS A 79 -13.70 -10.41 -9.29
N ASP A 80 -13.48 -11.67 -9.59
CA ASP A 80 -14.45 -12.74 -9.31
C ASP A 80 -14.63 -12.98 -7.81
N ASN A 81 -13.72 -12.47 -6.99
CA ASN A 81 -13.77 -12.57 -5.53
C ASN A 81 -14.30 -11.28 -4.88
N ALA A 82 -14.72 -10.34 -5.67
CA ALA A 82 -15.20 -9.06 -5.17
C ALA A 82 -16.64 -9.16 -4.65
#